data_67340e8608b37fb07d6e34307b08bc77
#
_entry.id   67340e8608b37fb07d6e34307b08bc77
#
_cell.length_a   1.000
_cell.length_b   1.000
_cell.length_c   1.000
_cell.angle_alpha   90.00
_cell.angle_beta   90.00
_cell.angle_gamma   90.00
#
_symmetry.space_group_name_H-M   'P 1'
#
loop_
_entity.id
_entity.type
_entity.pdbx_description
1 polymer ?
#
loop_
_entity_poly.entity_id
_entity_poly.type
_entity_poly.pdbx_seq_one_letter_code
_entity_poly.pdbx_strand_id
1 'polypeptide(L)'
;MTEIETPRPSAEHMRKVRSFVRRPGRATAAQRRALSELLPRFGIDAEGPLDLAAIFGRNARRVLDIGFGDGEALVTNALNNPAVDYLGVEVHEPGIGHLLLLLEKAGAANVRVLARDAADVVPLIANASFDAVDLFFPDPWPKKRHHKRRLVQVPFVAEIARILKPGGFLHVATDWADYARHTREVLGESVQLKPVEATDLSDDPLASRPPTKFERRGMRLGHEVADLYYCVRE
;
A
#
# COMPACT_ATOMS: atom_id res chain seq x y z
N MET A 1 12.77 -54.23 10.76
CA MET A 1 11.68 -53.28 10.49
C MET A 1 12.34 -51.97 10.13
N THR A 2 12.40 -51.68 8.85
CA THR A 2 13.05 -50.46 8.28
C THR A 2 11.99 -49.38 8.22
N GLU A 3 12.17 -48.30 8.99
CA GLU A 3 11.31 -47.12 8.91
C GLU A 3 11.49 -46.45 7.56
N ILE A 4 10.40 -46.32 6.81
CA ILE A 4 10.35 -45.60 5.56
C ILE A 4 10.21 -44.12 5.91
N GLU A 5 11.30 -43.37 5.80
CA GLU A 5 11.29 -41.90 5.92
C GLU A 5 10.47 -41.31 4.76
N THR A 6 9.32 -40.68 5.07
CA THR A 6 8.55 -39.93 4.10
C THR A 6 9.33 -38.67 3.69
N PRO A 7 9.58 -38.46 2.40
CA PRO A 7 10.34 -37.29 1.94
C PRO A 7 9.60 -35.98 2.30
N ARG A 8 10.32 -35.01 2.87
CA ARG A 8 9.80 -33.65 3.09
C ARG A 8 9.46 -33.03 1.72
N PRO A 9 8.31 -32.34 1.58
CA PRO A 9 7.95 -31.70 0.32
C PRO A 9 9.03 -30.67 -0.08
N SER A 10 9.45 -30.70 -1.34
CA SER A 10 10.42 -29.78 -1.92
C SER A 10 9.93 -28.32 -1.81
N ALA A 11 10.85 -27.37 -1.73
CA ALA A 11 10.57 -25.94 -1.55
C ALA A 11 9.60 -25.33 -2.61
N GLU A 12 9.44 -25.98 -3.75
CA GLU A 12 8.54 -25.58 -4.85
C GLU A 12 7.04 -25.73 -4.53
N HIS A 13 6.66 -26.46 -3.48
CA HIS A 13 5.25 -26.66 -3.11
C HIS A 13 4.81 -25.81 -1.91
N MET A 14 5.65 -24.94 -1.37
CA MET A 14 5.23 -24.02 -0.32
C MET A 14 4.38 -22.89 -0.94
N ARG A 15 3.06 -22.90 -0.67
CA ARG A 15 2.16 -21.81 -1.06
C ARG A 15 2.72 -20.48 -0.56
N LYS A 16 2.92 -19.52 -1.49
CA LYS A 16 3.35 -18.14 -1.16
C LYS A 16 2.47 -17.59 -0.04
N VAL A 17 3.08 -17.14 1.06
CA VAL A 17 2.37 -16.55 2.19
C VAL A 17 1.84 -15.19 1.74
N ARG A 18 0.50 -15.03 1.68
CA ARG A 18 -0.13 -13.76 1.28
C ARG A 18 -0.35 -12.87 2.50
N SER A 19 -0.10 -11.58 2.34
CA SER A 19 -0.28 -10.54 3.36
C SER A 19 -1.75 -10.20 3.63
N PHE A 20 -2.67 -10.64 2.78
CA PHE A 20 -4.10 -10.35 2.85
C PHE A 20 -4.97 -11.61 2.84
N VAL A 21 -6.22 -11.45 3.25
CA VAL A 21 -7.30 -12.43 3.03
C VAL A 21 -8.26 -11.86 1.99
N ARG A 22 -8.43 -12.55 0.86
CA ARG A 22 -9.57 -12.25 -0.01
C ARG A 22 -10.86 -12.54 0.76
N ARG A 23 -11.46 -11.50 1.34
CA ARG A 23 -12.81 -11.61 1.91
C ARG A 23 -13.77 -11.62 0.72
N PRO A 24 -14.70 -12.59 0.62
CA PRO A 24 -15.74 -12.56 -0.40
C PRO A 24 -16.75 -11.45 -0.06
N GLY A 25 -16.39 -10.22 -0.34
CA GLY A 25 -17.30 -9.09 -0.37
C GLY A 25 -18.07 -9.13 -1.70
N ARG A 26 -19.39 -9.14 -1.68
CA ARG A 26 -20.17 -8.98 -2.92
C ARG A 26 -20.04 -7.52 -3.38
N ALA A 27 -19.38 -7.29 -4.50
CA ALA A 27 -19.42 -6.00 -5.17
C ALA A 27 -20.89 -5.65 -5.53
N THR A 28 -21.27 -4.41 -5.32
CA THR A 28 -22.58 -3.89 -5.76
C THR A 28 -22.66 -3.87 -7.29
N ALA A 29 -23.86 -3.71 -7.85
CA ALA A 29 -24.02 -3.59 -9.29
C ALA A 29 -23.21 -2.39 -9.86
N ALA A 30 -23.21 -1.25 -9.16
CA ALA A 30 -22.43 -0.07 -9.54
C ALA A 30 -20.92 -0.35 -9.52
N GLN A 31 -20.41 -1.01 -8.47
CA GLN A 31 -18.99 -1.38 -8.39
C GLN A 31 -18.58 -2.36 -9.50
N ARG A 32 -19.43 -3.36 -9.82
CA ARG A 32 -19.17 -4.26 -10.95
C ARG A 32 -19.15 -3.54 -12.30
N ARG A 33 -20.08 -2.61 -12.52
CA ARG A 33 -20.08 -1.73 -13.70
C ARG A 33 -18.78 -0.93 -13.76
N ALA A 34 -18.36 -0.30 -12.66
CA ALA A 34 -17.12 0.45 -12.60
C ALA A 34 -15.89 -0.41 -12.93
N LEU A 35 -15.82 -1.63 -12.41
CA LEU A 35 -14.73 -2.56 -12.72
C LEU A 35 -14.67 -2.92 -14.22
N SER A 36 -15.83 -3.06 -14.89
CA SER A 36 -15.86 -3.38 -16.33
C SER A 36 -15.62 -2.16 -17.23
N GLU A 37 -16.14 -0.99 -16.87
CA GLU A 37 -16.15 0.20 -17.75
C GLU A 37 -15.02 1.20 -17.44
N LEU A 38 -14.64 1.35 -16.17
CA LEU A 38 -13.69 2.37 -15.72
C LEU A 38 -12.28 1.81 -15.46
N LEU A 39 -12.15 0.52 -15.09
CA LEU A 39 -10.82 -0.06 -14.91
C LEU A 39 -9.96 0.02 -16.17
N PRO A 40 -10.46 -0.15 -17.40
CA PRO A 40 -9.66 0.09 -18.61
C PRO A 40 -9.09 1.51 -18.74
N ARG A 41 -9.74 2.51 -18.13
CA ARG A 41 -9.30 3.91 -18.16
C ARG A 41 -8.30 4.24 -17.06
N PHE A 42 -8.53 3.76 -15.85
CA PHE A 42 -7.73 4.09 -14.67
C PHE A 42 -6.74 2.98 -14.28
N GLY A 43 -7.00 1.76 -14.73
CA GLY A 43 -6.17 0.61 -14.41
C GLY A 43 -4.90 0.54 -15.26
N ILE A 44 -3.91 -0.12 -14.70
CA ILE A 44 -2.68 -0.49 -15.39
C ILE A 44 -2.70 -2.01 -15.52
N ASP A 45 -2.52 -2.49 -16.75
CA ASP A 45 -2.23 -3.89 -17.02
C ASP A 45 -0.72 -4.00 -17.25
N ALA A 46 0.01 -4.44 -16.24
CA ALA A 46 1.46 -4.54 -16.30
C ALA A 46 1.90 -5.98 -16.02
N GLU A 47 2.44 -6.63 -17.02
CA GLU A 47 3.11 -7.93 -16.88
C GLU A 47 4.61 -7.84 -16.61
N GLY A 48 5.18 -6.64 -16.74
CA GLY A 48 6.61 -6.33 -16.60
C GLY A 48 6.89 -5.02 -15.87
N PRO A 49 8.12 -4.49 -15.97
CA PRO A 49 8.53 -3.25 -15.32
C PRO A 49 7.61 -2.07 -15.66
N LEU A 50 7.27 -1.26 -14.64
CA LEU A 50 6.36 -0.12 -14.79
C LEU A 50 7.13 1.11 -15.32
N ASP A 51 6.72 1.63 -16.47
CA ASP A 51 7.13 2.96 -16.94
C ASP A 51 6.11 4.00 -16.42
N LEU A 52 6.38 4.55 -15.24
CA LEU A 52 5.50 5.53 -14.59
C LEU A 52 5.41 6.85 -15.39
N ALA A 53 6.43 7.21 -16.16
CA ALA A 53 6.39 8.41 -16.99
C ALA A 53 5.41 8.24 -18.16
N ALA A 54 5.44 7.08 -18.82
CA ALA A 54 4.47 6.75 -19.86
C ALA A 54 3.04 6.57 -19.30
N ILE A 55 2.91 5.93 -18.13
CA ILE A 55 1.61 5.68 -17.45
C ILE A 55 0.88 6.97 -17.11
N PHE A 56 1.59 7.99 -16.59
CA PHE A 56 1.00 9.27 -16.21
C PHE A 56 1.10 10.35 -17.30
N GLY A 57 1.96 10.15 -18.31
CA GLY A 57 2.18 11.08 -19.40
C GLY A 57 2.87 12.39 -18.98
N ARG A 58 3.45 12.44 -17.78
CA ARG A 58 4.13 13.63 -17.24
C ARG A 58 5.22 13.26 -16.24
N ASN A 59 6.11 14.22 -15.97
CA ASN A 59 7.06 14.12 -14.88
C ASN A 59 6.54 14.96 -13.69
N ALA A 60 6.07 14.28 -12.65
CA ALA A 60 5.52 14.88 -11.44
C ALA A 60 6.05 14.14 -10.20
N ARG A 61 5.82 14.71 -9.01
CA ARG A 61 5.95 13.95 -7.76
C ARG A 61 4.97 12.78 -7.78
N ARG A 62 5.35 11.66 -7.15
CA ARG A 62 4.54 10.43 -7.16
C ARG A 62 4.39 9.84 -5.78
N VAL A 63 3.18 9.36 -5.50
CA VAL A 63 2.83 8.62 -4.29
C VAL A 63 2.37 7.22 -4.67
N LEU A 64 2.87 6.20 -3.97
CA LEU A 64 2.37 4.83 -4.01
C LEU A 64 1.47 4.60 -2.79
N ASP A 65 0.17 4.40 -3.01
CA ASP A 65 -0.79 4.06 -1.93
C ASP A 65 -1.05 2.54 -1.95
N ILE A 66 -0.56 1.85 -0.92
CA ILE A 66 -0.64 0.39 -0.79
C ILE A 66 -1.81 0.01 0.10
N GLY A 67 -2.79 -0.68 -0.47
CA GLY A 67 -3.98 -1.11 0.24
C GLY A 67 -4.96 0.04 0.49
N PHE A 68 -5.24 0.84 -0.53
CA PHE A 68 -6.11 2.04 -0.43
C PHE A 68 -7.55 1.76 0.05
N GLY A 69 -7.95 0.50 0.21
CA GLY A 69 -9.26 0.09 0.74
C GLY A 69 -10.44 0.54 -0.14
N ASP A 70 -11.26 1.48 0.35
CA ASP A 70 -12.37 2.05 -0.43
C ASP A 70 -11.96 3.26 -1.29
N GLY A 71 -10.75 3.74 -1.14
CA GLY A 71 -10.17 4.81 -1.95
C GLY A 71 -10.59 6.23 -1.58
N GLU A 72 -11.40 6.44 -0.52
CA GLU A 72 -11.82 7.80 -0.11
C GLU A 72 -10.60 8.69 0.22
N ALA A 73 -9.63 8.16 0.97
CA ALA A 73 -8.41 8.89 1.32
C ALA A 73 -7.56 9.20 0.08
N LEU A 74 -7.37 8.21 -0.78
CA LEU A 74 -6.60 8.36 -2.02
C LEU A 74 -7.19 9.44 -2.94
N VAL A 75 -8.51 9.43 -3.15
CA VAL A 75 -9.18 10.46 -3.99
C VAL A 75 -9.06 11.83 -3.35
N THR A 76 -9.24 11.93 -2.03
CA THR A 76 -9.09 13.21 -1.31
C THR A 76 -7.69 13.78 -1.47
N ASN A 77 -6.65 12.94 -1.29
CA ASN A 77 -5.25 13.34 -1.51
C ASN A 77 -5.01 13.77 -2.96
N ALA A 78 -5.53 13.03 -3.93
CA ALA A 78 -5.35 13.33 -5.34
C ALA A 78 -6.00 14.66 -5.75
N LEU A 79 -7.16 14.99 -5.19
CA LEU A 79 -7.86 16.26 -5.43
C LEU A 79 -7.15 17.44 -4.76
N ASN A 80 -6.62 17.24 -3.56
CA ASN A 80 -5.89 18.27 -2.82
C ASN A 80 -4.51 18.56 -3.46
N ASN A 81 -3.94 17.59 -4.18
CA ASN A 81 -2.61 17.67 -4.77
C ASN A 81 -2.64 17.34 -6.28
N PRO A 82 -3.28 18.16 -7.14
CA PRO A 82 -3.46 17.84 -8.58
C PRO A 82 -2.15 17.78 -9.36
N ALA A 83 -1.08 18.36 -8.83
CA ALA A 83 0.26 18.29 -9.41
C ALA A 83 1.03 17.01 -9.07
N VAL A 84 0.48 16.13 -8.21
CA VAL A 84 1.06 14.86 -7.79
C VAL A 84 0.34 13.72 -8.47
N ASP A 85 1.08 12.68 -8.87
CA ASP A 85 0.53 11.44 -9.43
C ASP A 85 0.43 10.36 -8.36
N TYR A 86 -0.69 9.65 -8.32
CA TYR A 86 -0.97 8.61 -7.33
C TYR A 86 -1.13 7.25 -8.00
N LEU A 87 -0.33 6.28 -7.59
CA LEU A 87 -0.49 4.88 -7.95
C LEU A 87 -1.11 4.12 -6.78
N GLY A 88 -2.37 3.73 -6.90
CA GLY A 88 -3.05 2.89 -5.92
C GLY A 88 -2.88 1.40 -6.22
N VAL A 89 -2.54 0.61 -5.21
CA VAL A 89 -2.43 -0.86 -5.31
C VAL A 89 -3.38 -1.51 -4.33
N GLU A 90 -4.30 -2.35 -4.81
CA GLU A 90 -5.31 -3.01 -3.97
C GLU A 90 -5.70 -4.37 -4.59
N VAL A 91 -6.11 -5.31 -3.73
CA VAL A 91 -6.56 -6.66 -4.14
C VAL A 91 -8.06 -6.88 -3.96
N HIS A 92 -8.73 -5.99 -3.24
CA HIS A 92 -10.13 -6.11 -2.87
C HIS A 92 -11.03 -5.45 -3.93
N GLU A 93 -11.57 -6.25 -4.85
CA GLU A 93 -12.40 -5.77 -5.98
C GLU A 93 -13.50 -4.78 -5.59
N PRO A 94 -14.31 -4.97 -4.51
CA PRO A 94 -15.29 -3.98 -4.09
C PRO A 94 -14.68 -2.61 -3.75
N GLY A 95 -13.49 -2.59 -3.17
CA GLY A 95 -12.76 -1.34 -2.88
C GLY A 95 -12.31 -0.66 -4.15
N ILE A 96 -11.71 -1.42 -5.08
CA ILE A 96 -11.31 -0.91 -6.39
C ILE A 96 -12.51 -0.34 -7.14
N GLY A 97 -13.63 -1.09 -7.19
CA GLY A 97 -14.86 -0.59 -7.83
C GLY A 97 -15.41 0.69 -7.18
N HIS A 98 -15.27 0.84 -5.85
CA HIS A 98 -15.66 2.07 -5.16
C HIS A 98 -14.73 3.25 -5.52
N LEU A 99 -13.41 3.04 -5.48
CA LEU A 99 -12.45 4.05 -5.91
C LEU A 99 -12.75 4.55 -7.33
N LEU A 100 -12.99 3.63 -8.29
CA LEU A 100 -13.26 3.98 -9.67
C LEU A 100 -14.51 4.88 -9.81
N LEU A 101 -15.57 4.62 -9.04
CA LEU A 101 -16.75 5.50 -8.98
C LEU A 101 -16.43 6.88 -8.42
N LEU A 102 -15.58 6.94 -7.40
CA LEU A 102 -15.13 8.22 -6.83
C LEU A 102 -14.29 9.02 -7.84
N LEU A 103 -13.37 8.36 -8.55
CA LEU A 103 -12.53 9.00 -9.58
C LEU A 103 -13.38 9.55 -10.74
N GLU A 104 -14.36 8.78 -11.21
CA GLU A 104 -15.30 9.22 -12.24
C GLU A 104 -16.08 10.47 -11.78
N LYS A 105 -16.66 10.39 -10.58
CA LYS A 105 -17.44 11.50 -10.00
C LYS A 105 -16.62 12.75 -9.77
N ALA A 106 -15.38 12.58 -9.31
CA ALA A 106 -14.49 13.69 -8.98
C ALA A 106 -13.77 14.29 -10.22
N GLY A 107 -13.74 13.58 -11.34
CA GLY A 107 -12.96 13.98 -12.51
C GLY A 107 -11.45 13.92 -12.26
N ALA A 108 -10.98 13.15 -11.27
CA ALA A 108 -9.56 13.04 -10.94
C ALA A 108 -8.81 12.30 -12.05
N ALA A 109 -7.78 12.93 -12.62
CA ALA A 109 -6.99 12.39 -13.74
C ALA A 109 -5.61 11.88 -13.32
N ASN A 110 -5.15 12.24 -12.12
CA ASN A 110 -3.82 11.96 -11.57
C ASN A 110 -3.74 10.68 -10.73
N VAL A 111 -4.69 9.75 -10.89
CA VAL A 111 -4.69 8.46 -10.22
C VAL A 111 -4.65 7.33 -11.23
N ARG A 112 -3.84 6.31 -10.93
CA ARG A 112 -3.83 5.02 -11.64
C ARG A 112 -3.93 3.89 -10.62
N VAL A 113 -4.45 2.73 -11.07
CA VAL A 113 -4.80 1.62 -10.18
C VAL A 113 -4.18 0.31 -10.68
N LEU A 114 -3.57 -0.42 -9.77
CA LEU A 114 -3.16 -1.82 -9.98
C LEU A 114 -4.01 -2.73 -9.09
N ALA A 115 -4.82 -3.58 -9.73
CA ALA A 115 -5.66 -4.57 -9.06
C ALA A 115 -4.86 -5.85 -8.73
N ARG A 116 -3.75 -5.70 -7.96
CA ARG A 116 -2.76 -6.76 -7.69
C ARG A 116 -2.23 -6.69 -6.26
N ASP A 117 -1.54 -7.77 -5.83
CA ASP A 117 -0.82 -7.80 -4.56
C ASP A 117 0.40 -6.86 -4.62
N ALA A 118 0.54 -5.98 -3.63
CA ALA A 118 1.68 -5.08 -3.54
C ALA A 118 3.03 -5.82 -3.52
N ALA A 119 3.08 -6.99 -2.89
CA ALA A 119 4.27 -7.84 -2.88
C ALA A 119 4.67 -8.36 -4.28
N ASP A 120 3.75 -8.37 -5.24
CA ASP A 120 4.01 -8.73 -6.64
C ASP A 120 4.26 -7.48 -7.51
N VAL A 121 3.76 -6.31 -7.10
CA VAL A 121 3.88 -5.04 -7.84
C VAL A 121 5.18 -4.32 -7.54
N VAL A 122 5.54 -4.18 -6.25
CA VAL A 122 6.69 -3.38 -5.83
C VAL A 122 8.01 -3.79 -6.52
N PRO A 123 8.30 -5.10 -6.74
CA PRO A 123 9.49 -5.51 -7.49
C PRO A 123 9.52 -5.07 -8.96
N LEU A 124 8.37 -4.71 -9.56
CA LEU A 124 8.28 -4.24 -10.95
C LEU A 124 8.56 -2.73 -11.08
N ILE A 125 8.68 -2.03 -9.98
CA ILE A 125 8.92 -0.59 -9.92
C ILE A 125 10.42 -0.33 -9.96
N ALA A 126 10.85 0.63 -10.79
CA ALA A 126 12.24 1.05 -10.86
C ALA A 126 12.70 1.74 -9.56
N ASN A 127 14.02 1.77 -9.32
CA ASN A 127 14.62 2.48 -8.18
C ASN A 127 14.25 3.96 -8.22
N ALA A 128 14.15 4.59 -7.06
CA ALA A 128 13.95 6.03 -6.90
C ALA A 128 12.77 6.59 -7.75
N SER A 129 11.63 5.92 -7.69
CA SER A 129 10.44 6.23 -8.50
C SER A 129 9.39 7.06 -7.77
N PHE A 130 9.33 6.98 -6.44
CA PHE A 130 8.30 7.60 -5.61
C PHE A 130 8.88 8.60 -4.62
N ASP A 131 8.14 9.70 -4.41
CA ASP A 131 8.44 10.71 -3.40
C ASP A 131 7.87 10.31 -2.04
N ALA A 132 6.75 9.56 -2.03
CA ALA A 132 6.19 8.98 -0.82
C ALA A 132 5.56 7.61 -1.10
N VAL A 133 5.52 6.77 -0.06
CA VAL A 133 4.78 5.50 -0.03
C VAL A 133 3.86 5.52 1.18
N ASP A 134 2.56 5.34 0.95
CA ASP A 134 1.53 5.28 1.97
C ASP A 134 1.10 3.84 2.23
N LEU A 135 1.07 3.45 3.51
CA LEU A 135 0.60 2.14 3.97
C LEU A 135 -0.32 2.35 5.18
N PHE A 136 -1.61 2.52 4.94
CA PHE A 136 -2.57 2.87 5.97
C PHE A 136 -3.43 1.69 6.40
N PHE A 137 -3.44 1.41 7.69
CA PHE A 137 -4.24 0.37 8.35
C PHE A 137 -4.12 -1.02 7.70
N PRO A 138 -2.88 -1.50 7.43
CA PRO A 138 -2.67 -2.84 6.92
C PRO A 138 -3.21 -3.89 7.89
N ASP A 139 -3.55 -5.09 7.37
CA ASP A 139 -4.07 -6.20 8.19
C ASP A 139 -3.09 -6.53 9.34
N PRO A 140 -3.48 -6.38 10.62
CA PRO A 140 -2.56 -6.48 11.76
C PRO A 140 -2.20 -7.92 12.13
N TRP A 141 -2.94 -8.93 11.66
CA TRP A 141 -2.72 -10.34 11.94
C TRP A 141 -2.47 -10.62 13.43
N PRO A 142 -3.49 -10.52 14.33
CA PRO A 142 -3.29 -10.50 15.79
C PRO A 142 -2.68 -11.78 16.35
N LYS A 143 -2.91 -12.95 15.71
CA LYS A 143 -2.42 -14.25 16.19
C LYS A 143 -0.95 -14.41 15.84
N LYS A 144 -0.06 -14.71 16.80
CA LYS A 144 1.40 -14.91 16.62
C LYS A 144 1.75 -15.81 15.40
N ARG A 145 1.04 -16.93 15.21
CA ARG A 145 1.25 -17.83 14.05
C ARG A 145 0.99 -17.17 12.70
N HIS A 146 0.32 -16.01 12.67
CA HIS A 146 -0.01 -15.25 11.46
C HIS A 146 0.91 -14.02 11.24
N HIS A 147 1.81 -13.66 12.18
CA HIS A 147 2.69 -12.51 12.04
C HIS A 147 3.54 -12.55 10.77
N LYS A 148 3.91 -13.76 10.29
CA LYS A 148 4.57 -13.94 8.98
C LYS A 148 3.76 -13.45 7.77
N ARG A 149 2.48 -13.12 7.95
CA ARG A 149 1.59 -12.55 6.93
C ARG A 149 1.56 -11.01 6.95
N ARG A 150 2.10 -10.39 7.99
CA ARG A 150 2.21 -8.93 8.06
C ARG A 150 2.99 -8.44 6.85
N LEU A 151 2.50 -7.37 6.20
CA LEU A 151 3.14 -6.84 5.00
C LEU A 151 4.50 -6.21 5.33
N VAL A 152 4.60 -5.50 6.45
CA VAL A 152 5.86 -4.92 6.93
C VAL A 152 6.76 -6.05 7.43
N GLN A 153 7.67 -6.49 6.56
CA GLN A 153 8.73 -7.46 6.79
C GLN A 153 10.03 -6.93 6.19
N VAL A 154 11.18 -7.38 6.67
CA VAL A 154 12.49 -6.89 6.21
C VAL A 154 12.65 -6.88 4.69
N PRO A 155 12.29 -7.96 3.93
CA PRO A 155 12.42 -7.93 2.47
C PRO A 155 11.51 -6.89 1.81
N PHE A 156 10.28 -6.70 2.31
CA PHE A 156 9.36 -5.71 1.78
C PHE A 156 9.83 -4.29 2.06
N VAL A 157 10.35 -4.04 3.27
CA VAL A 157 10.93 -2.73 3.64
C VAL A 157 12.13 -2.38 2.77
N ALA A 158 12.99 -3.35 2.45
CA ALA A 158 14.13 -3.13 1.54
C ALA A 158 13.65 -2.71 0.14
N GLU A 159 12.59 -3.34 -0.38
CA GLU A 159 11.99 -2.96 -1.66
C GLU A 159 11.34 -1.56 -1.61
N ILE A 160 10.64 -1.21 -0.51
CA ILE A 160 10.11 0.14 -0.32
C ILE A 160 11.23 1.19 -0.31
N ALA A 161 12.31 0.93 0.43
CA ALA A 161 13.46 1.83 0.46
C ALA A 161 14.10 2.00 -0.93
N ARG A 162 14.16 0.94 -1.74
CA ARG A 162 14.69 0.95 -3.10
C ARG A 162 13.88 1.83 -4.05
N ILE A 163 12.54 1.78 -3.96
CA ILE A 163 11.66 2.53 -4.87
C ILE A 163 11.45 3.99 -4.44
N LEU A 164 11.74 4.33 -3.19
CA LEU A 164 11.73 5.70 -2.71
C LEU A 164 12.92 6.50 -3.29
N LYS A 165 12.69 7.74 -3.64
CA LYS A 165 13.72 8.70 -4.04
C LYS A 165 14.57 9.11 -2.83
N PRO A 166 15.79 9.63 -3.04
CA PRO A 166 16.49 10.37 -1.98
C PRO A 166 15.58 11.47 -1.41
N GLY A 167 15.46 11.55 -0.08
CA GLY A 167 14.54 12.46 0.60
C GLY A 167 13.06 12.04 0.59
N GLY A 168 12.74 10.95 -0.13
CA GLY A 168 11.38 10.39 -0.08
C GLY A 168 11.11 9.63 1.23
N PHE A 169 9.84 9.41 1.55
CA PHE A 169 9.45 8.81 2.83
C PHE A 169 8.40 7.72 2.71
N LEU A 170 8.41 6.82 3.68
CA LEU A 170 7.35 5.86 3.97
C LEU A 170 6.49 6.39 5.12
N HIS A 171 5.17 6.45 4.92
CA HIS A 171 4.20 6.76 5.95
C HIS A 171 3.35 5.51 6.26
N VAL A 172 3.42 5.03 7.49
CA VAL A 172 2.60 3.91 7.97
C VAL A 172 1.66 4.38 9.06
N ALA A 173 0.35 4.14 8.90
CA ALA A 173 -0.64 4.41 9.93
C ALA A 173 -1.30 3.11 10.40
N THR A 174 -1.49 2.93 11.72
CA THR A 174 -2.19 1.78 12.30
C THR A 174 -2.80 2.10 13.65
N ASP A 175 -4.01 1.56 13.91
CA ASP A 175 -4.69 1.60 15.21
C ASP A 175 -4.41 0.37 16.09
N TRP A 176 -3.47 -0.50 15.65
CA TRP A 176 -3.12 -1.74 16.34
C TRP A 176 -1.73 -1.63 16.99
N ALA A 177 -1.67 -1.43 18.32
CA ALA A 177 -0.44 -1.16 19.05
C ALA A 177 0.66 -2.22 18.84
N ASP A 178 0.29 -3.52 18.79
CA ASP A 178 1.25 -4.61 18.53
C ASP A 178 1.83 -4.54 17.10
N TYR A 179 1.02 -4.12 16.13
CA TYR A 179 1.51 -3.91 14.75
C TYR A 179 2.39 -2.67 14.65
N ALA A 180 2.05 -1.58 15.36
CA ALA A 180 2.89 -0.38 15.43
C ALA A 180 4.28 -0.70 16.02
N ARG A 181 4.32 -1.51 17.11
CA ARG A 181 5.58 -1.99 17.69
C ARG A 181 6.39 -2.82 16.69
N HIS A 182 5.77 -3.82 16.08
CA HIS A 182 6.39 -4.67 15.05
C HIS A 182 6.93 -3.82 13.88
N THR A 183 6.18 -2.83 13.42
CA THR A 183 6.58 -1.93 12.34
C THR A 183 7.83 -1.13 12.72
N ARG A 184 7.87 -0.58 13.95
CA ARG A 184 9.06 0.13 14.45
C ARG A 184 10.29 -0.79 14.55
N GLU A 185 10.11 -2.02 15.03
CA GLU A 185 11.18 -3.02 15.12
C GLU A 185 11.75 -3.31 13.73
N VAL A 186 10.91 -3.68 12.76
CA VAL A 186 11.35 -4.04 11.39
C VAL A 186 11.97 -2.84 10.66
N LEU A 187 11.37 -1.66 10.75
CA LEU A 187 11.89 -0.44 10.11
C LEU A 187 13.18 0.05 10.80
N GLY A 188 13.30 -0.17 12.12
CA GLY A 188 14.52 0.16 12.88
C GLY A 188 15.75 -0.66 12.49
N GLU A 189 15.54 -1.87 11.94
CA GLU A 189 16.60 -2.72 11.41
C GLU A 189 17.07 -2.27 10.01
N SER A 190 16.33 -1.38 9.34
CA SER A 190 16.68 -0.91 8.00
C SER A 190 17.91 -0.01 8.03
N VAL A 191 18.92 -0.37 7.24
CA VAL A 191 20.11 0.48 7.02
C VAL A 191 19.83 1.65 6.06
N GLN A 192 18.75 1.58 5.30
CA GLN A 192 18.40 2.54 4.24
C GLN A 192 17.39 3.59 4.71
N LEU A 193 16.62 3.30 5.75
CA LEU A 193 15.58 4.19 6.27
C LEU A 193 15.96 4.69 7.67
N LYS A 194 15.53 5.91 7.99
CA LYS A 194 15.63 6.50 9.33
C LYS A 194 14.27 7.02 9.77
N PRO A 195 13.89 6.88 11.07
CA PRO A 195 12.69 7.50 11.58
C PRO A 195 12.80 9.02 11.50
N VAL A 196 11.68 9.68 11.25
CA VAL A 196 11.54 11.14 11.29
C VAL A 196 10.25 11.49 12.01
N GLU A 197 10.21 12.66 12.63
CA GLU A 197 9.00 13.15 13.28
C GLU A 197 8.06 13.77 12.25
N ALA A 198 6.74 13.72 12.50
CA ALA A 198 5.75 14.33 11.62
C ALA A 198 6.00 15.86 11.43
N THR A 199 6.55 16.51 12.46
CA THR A 199 6.92 17.93 12.42
C THR A 199 8.02 18.24 11.40
N ASP A 200 8.93 17.30 11.14
CA ASP A 200 10.01 17.46 10.18
C ASP A 200 9.50 17.43 8.73
N LEU A 201 8.29 16.90 8.53
CA LEU A 201 7.60 16.79 7.24
C LEU A 201 6.39 17.73 7.12
N SER A 202 6.20 18.65 8.07
CA SER A 202 5.00 19.52 8.15
C SER A 202 4.77 20.37 6.92
N ASP A 203 5.84 20.74 6.21
CA ASP A 203 5.79 21.56 5.00
C ASP A 203 5.57 20.73 3.72
N ASP A 204 5.63 19.39 3.81
CA ASP A 204 5.37 18.52 2.68
C ASP A 204 3.89 18.10 2.66
N PRO A 205 3.11 18.54 1.65
CA PRO A 205 1.69 18.18 1.57
C PRO A 205 1.44 16.67 1.44
N LEU A 206 2.45 15.89 1.05
CA LEU A 206 2.35 14.43 0.95
C LEU A 206 2.39 13.74 2.32
N ALA A 207 2.90 14.40 3.36
CA ALA A 207 2.93 13.85 4.72
C ALA A 207 1.56 13.97 5.43
N SER A 208 0.65 14.77 4.89
CA SER A 208 -0.72 14.89 5.42
C SER A 208 -1.61 13.77 4.86
N ARG A 209 -2.40 13.14 5.71
CA ARG A 209 -3.41 12.19 5.28
C ARG A 209 -4.81 12.56 5.79
N PRO A 210 -5.86 12.37 4.99
CA PRO A 210 -7.23 12.52 5.45
C PRO A 210 -7.61 11.37 6.40
N PRO A 211 -8.53 11.61 7.36
CA PRO A 211 -9.02 10.56 8.25
C PRO A 211 -9.68 9.43 7.47
N THR A 212 -9.24 8.18 7.69
CA THR A 212 -9.84 7.00 7.06
C THR A 212 -11.06 6.48 7.84
N LYS A 213 -11.87 5.62 7.22
CA LYS A 213 -12.97 4.94 7.94
C LYS A 213 -12.46 4.03 9.06
N PHE A 214 -11.27 3.44 8.88
CA PHE A 214 -10.64 2.58 9.89
C PHE A 214 -10.22 3.39 11.10
N GLU A 215 -9.63 4.55 10.89
CA GLU A 215 -9.29 5.49 11.94
C GLU A 215 -10.53 5.94 12.72
N ARG A 216 -11.57 6.43 12.02
CA ARG A 216 -12.85 6.81 12.66
C ARG A 216 -13.47 5.67 13.47
N ARG A 217 -13.31 4.42 13.02
CA ARG A 217 -13.74 3.23 13.77
C ARG A 217 -12.84 2.95 14.96
N GLY A 218 -11.54 2.99 14.81
CA GLY A 218 -10.55 2.79 15.89
C GLY A 218 -10.76 3.80 17.01
N MET A 219 -10.85 5.09 16.67
CA MET A 219 -11.13 6.15 17.64
C MET A 219 -12.42 5.92 18.44
N ARG A 220 -13.50 5.46 17.81
CA ARG A 220 -14.76 5.11 18.50
C ARG A 220 -14.62 3.94 19.46
N LEU A 221 -13.61 3.09 19.26
CA LEU A 221 -13.28 1.95 20.13
C LEU A 221 -12.22 2.31 21.18
N GLY A 222 -11.77 3.58 21.23
CA GLY A 222 -10.73 4.05 22.15
C GLY A 222 -9.30 3.66 21.72
N HIS A 223 -9.11 3.27 20.44
CA HIS A 223 -7.78 2.98 19.93
C HIS A 223 -7.06 4.28 19.57
N GLU A 224 -5.79 4.37 19.92
CA GLU A 224 -4.89 5.42 19.44
C GLU A 224 -4.32 5.00 18.07
N VAL A 225 -4.21 5.97 17.16
CA VAL A 225 -3.56 5.75 15.88
C VAL A 225 -2.09 6.13 15.98
N ALA A 226 -1.22 5.22 15.60
CA ALA A 226 0.19 5.49 15.42
C ALA A 226 0.46 5.85 13.96
N ASP A 227 0.93 7.08 13.72
CA ASP A 227 1.51 7.51 12.46
C ASP A 227 3.03 7.41 12.55
N LEU A 228 3.66 6.69 11.63
CA LEU A 228 5.08 6.38 11.62
C LEU A 228 5.68 6.84 10.30
N TYR A 229 6.69 7.71 10.37
CA TYR A 229 7.38 8.24 9.19
C TYR A 229 8.83 7.80 9.17
N TYR A 230 9.28 7.37 8.00
CA TYR A 230 10.66 6.94 7.77
C TYR A 230 11.17 7.48 6.44
N CYS A 231 12.24 8.27 6.44
CA CYS A 231 12.88 8.81 5.25
C CYS A 231 14.06 7.94 4.78
N VAL A 232 14.33 7.98 3.49
CA VAL A 232 15.56 7.41 2.92
C VAL A 232 16.76 8.16 3.51
N ARG A 233 17.78 7.41 4.01
CA ARG A 233 19.04 7.98 4.47
C ARG A 233 19.79 8.57 3.29
N GLU A 234 20.38 9.75 3.48
CA GLU A 234 21.31 10.37 2.54
C GLU A 234 22.62 9.60 2.45
#